data_ca8e36a443502f79c100e51cf932f6f5
#
_entry.id   ca8e36a443502f79c100e51cf932f6f5
#
_cell.length_a   1.000
_cell.length_b   1.000
_cell.length_c   1.000
_cell.angle_alpha   90.00
_cell.angle_beta   90.00
_cell.angle_gamma   90.00
#
_symmetry.space_group_name_H-M   'P 1'
#
loop_
_entity.id
_entity.type
_entity.pdbx_description
1 polymer ?
#
loop_
_entity_poly.entity_id
_entity_poly.type
_entity_poly.pdbx_seq_one_letter_code
_entity_poly.pdbx_strand_id
1 'polypeptide(L)'
;MKLFPLLVVLFSAGVASLAVRAQNQFFQSGSTGADGAFAPTTNNTNVLLPPDGRLNFTTVNIPIGVTVRFIRNAANTPVYLLATGTINIAGSIRVDGELGTATTGGRGGPGGFDGGMPGIAGSLPGDGLGPGAGRGALIITNAGRGVYGVNIRTNIAASLRIRPGSDGSIYGSQLLMPLVGGSGGGGFPGLGGGGSGGAILIASSVAITNAGTVSASGAGSRDQCGSGGAIRLVAPLIAGTGSLDVSGGGGFENAGRIRCDLIERQQFGLTFAPASAPVTASEAFMVTFPPNIPSLRLISVAGVPVPPDAPAGFTVTLPFNAPALQPIVLEASDFGVEVPVSVRLTPASGNAPPPIPETINNVAAGSAQITVNAPFPPNVPVFVEAWTR
;
A
#
# COMPACT_ATOMS: atom_id res chain seq x y z
N MET A 1 -6.16 94.52 1.41
CA MET A 1 -5.53 93.39 0.76
C MET A 1 -4.88 92.60 1.85
N LYS A 2 -5.51 91.46 2.33
CA LYS A 2 -5.02 90.60 3.39
C LYS A 2 -4.61 89.31 2.75
N LEU A 3 -3.29 88.98 2.82
CA LEU A 3 -2.74 87.66 2.41
C LEU A 3 -3.07 86.67 3.51
N PHE A 4 -3.68 85.54 3.09
CA PHE A 4 -3.80 84.36 3.88
C PHE A 4 -2.59 83.41 3.58
N PRO A 5 -1.89 82.90 4.56
CA PRO A 5 -0.88 81.81 4.30
C PRO A 5 -1.59 80.49 4.14
N LEU A 6 -1.24 79.77 3.10
CA LEU A 6 -1.68 78.39 2.79
C LEU A 6 -0.86 77.41 3.65
N LEU A 7 -1.50 76.74 4.61
CA LEU A 7 -0.87 75.74 5.43
C LEU A 7 -0.95 74.41 4.66
N VAL A 8 0.19 73.94 4.13
CA VAL A 8 0.33 72.60 3.51
C VAL A 8 0.59 71.57 4.62
N VAL A 9 -0.45 70.75 4.91
CA VAL A 9 -0.29 69.60 5.80
C VAL A 9 0.13 68.41 4.97
N LEU A 10 1.40 68.01 5.11
CA LEU A 10 1.93 66.75 4.56
C LEU A 10 1.42 65.58 5.41
N PHE A 11 0.48 64.80 4.90
CA PHE A 11 0.12 63.49 5.42
C PHE A 11 1.17 62.48 4.98
N SER A 12 2.09 62.10 5.85
CA SER A 12 2.95 60.94 5.68
C SER A 12 2.10 59.69 5.95
N ALA A 13 1.57 59.11 4.88
CA ALA A 13 0.98 57.76 4.98
C ALA A 13 2.10 56.74 5.27
N GLY A 14 2.24 56.38 6.53
CA GLY A 14 3.06 55.26 6.93
C GLY A 14 2.43 53.98 6.38
N VAL A 15 3.05 53.41 5.34
CA VAL A 15 2.74 52.08 4.86
C VAL A 15 3.25 51.10 5.93
N ALA A 16 2.36 50.76 6.87
CA ALA A 16 2.60 49.60 7.72
C ALA A 16 2.57 48.36 6.81
N SER A 17 3.74 47.87 6.43
CA SER A 17 3.86 46.57 5.83
C SER A 17 3.39 45.53 6.88
N LEU A 18 2.16 45.10 6.75
CA LEU A 18 1.67 43.89 7.38
C LEU A 18 2.54 42.74 6.82
N ALA A 19 3.64 42.44 7.48
CA ALA A 19 4.30 41.18 7.34
C ALA A 19 3.28 40.13 7.81
N VAL A 20 2.54 39.58 6.84
CA VAL A 20 1.82 38.30 7.05
C VAL A 20 2.89 37.31 7.43
N ARG A 21 3.10 37.12 8.72
CA ARG A 21 3.81 35.96 9.23
C ARG A 21 2.91 34.79 8.83
N ALA A 22 3.27 34.11 7.72
CA ALA A 22 2.82 32.77 7.49
C ALA A 22 3.14 32.03 8.79
N GLN A 23 2.12 31.66 9.55
CA GLN A 23 2.29 30.71 10.63
C GLN A 23 2.89 29.48 9.94
N ASN A 24 4.16 29.22 10.18
CA ASN A 24 4.79 27.96 9.88
C ASN A 24 4.00 26.95 10.70
N GLN A 25 2.98 26.37 10.08
CA GLN A 25 2.28 25.24 10.62
C GLN A 25 3.29 24.12 10.58
N PHE A 26 3.98 23.90 11.70
CA PHE A 26 4.99 22.85 11.80
C PHE A 26 4.31 21.53 11.53
N PHE A 27 4.63 20.92 10.39
CA PHE A 27 4.16 19.59 10.09
C PHE A 27 4.64 18.63 11.17
N GLN A 28 3.74 17.80 11.67
CA GLN A 28 4.02 16.75 12.64
C GLN A 28 3.94 15.39 11.92
N SER A 29 5.02 14.63 11.96
CA SER A 29 5.08 13.28 11.37
C SER A 29 4.17 12.27 12.07
N GLY A 30 3.69 12.61 13.26
CA GLY A 30 2.95 11.69 14.13
C GLY A 30 3.85 10.77 14.97
N SER A 31 5.17 10.90 14.87
CA SER A 31 6.10 10.17 15.74
C SER A 31 6.05 10.69 17.16
N THR A 32 6.08 9.79 18.14
CA THR A 32 6.26 10.10 19.55
C THR A 32 7.74 10.16 19.96
N GLY A 33 8.65 9.67 19.12
CA GLY A 33 10.08 9.54 19.43
C GLY A 33 10.40 8.41 20.43
N ALA A 34 9.42 7.57 20.79
CA ALA A 34 9.57 6.57 21.85
C ALA A 34 10.64 5.51 21.56
N ASP A 35 10.91 5.23 20.29
CA ASP A 35 11.90 4.22 19.87
C ASP A 35 13.33 4.80 19.77
N GLY A 36 13.52 6.09 20.12
CA GLY A 36 14.84 6.75 20.11
C GLY A 36 15.38 6.98 18.68
N ALA A 37 16.70 6.99 18.54
CA ALA A 37 17.36 7.13 17.24
C ALA A 37 17.56 5.77 16.58
N PHE A 38 17.28 5.67 15.27
CA PHE A 38 17.53 4.48 14.48
C PHE A 38 18.71 4.68 13.52
N ALA A 39 19.83 4.05 13.84
CA ALA A 39 21.08 4.15 13.06
C ALA A 39 21.74 2.77 12.95
N PRO A 40 21.20 1.84 12.14
CA PRO A 40 21.78 0.50 11.98
C PRO A 40 23.16 0.58 11.32
N THR A 41 24.11 -0.21 11.83
CA THR A 41 25.48 -0.31 11.29
C THR A 41 25.73 -1.63 10.55
N THR A 42 24.84 -2.61 10.70
CA THR A 42 24.97 -3.93 10.10
C THR A 42 24.15 -4.01 8.82
N ASN A 43 24.76 -4.49 7.75
CA ASN A 43 24.03 -4.76 6.50
C ASN A 43 23.03 -5.91 6.69
N ASN A 44 21.92 -5.88 5.93
CA ASN A 44 20.80 -6.83 6.04
C ASN A 44 20.15 -6.85 7.44
N THR A 45 19.98 -5.67 8.05
CA THR A 45 19.26 -5.52 9.30
C THR A 45 17.78 -5.81 9.10
N ASN A 46 17.27 -6.82 9.80
CA ASN A 46 15.85 -7.17 9.82
C ASN A 46 15.17 -6.45 10.98
N VAL A 47 14.08 -5.72 10.69
CA VAL A 47 13.27 -5.02 11.68
C VAL A 47 11.91 -5.67 11.75
N LEU A 48 11.58 -6.24 12.91
CA LEU A 48 10.24 -6.79 13.18
C LEU A 48 9.26 -5.65 13.40
N LEU A 49 8.13 -5.70 12.71
CA LEU A 49 7.09 -4.67 12.89
C LEU A 49 6.28 -4.91 14.16
N PRO A 50 5.98 -3.86 14.92
CA PRO A 50 4.99 -3.92 15.99
C PRO A 50 3.60 -4.23 15.42
N PRO A 51 2.61 -4.62 16.26
CA PRO A 51 1.27 -5.01 15.79
C PRO A 51 0.58 -3.98 14.92
N ASP A 52 0.76 -2.70 15.16
CA ASP A 52 0.18 -1.58 14.40
C ASP A 52 1.06 -1.10 13.23
N GLY A 53 2.26 -1.67 13.06
CA GLY A 53 3.23 -1.30 12.01
C GLY A 53 3.92 0.04 12.24
N ARG A 54 3.75 0.70 13.40
CA ARG A 54 4.27 2.05 13.67
C ARG A 54 5.59 2.01 14.41
N LEU A 55 6.58 2.67 13.84
CA LEU A 55 7.92 2.86 14.41
C LEU A 55 8.13 4.35 14.66
N ASN A 56 8.35 4.72 15.91
CA ASN A 56 8.30 6.10 16.40
C ASN A 56 9.69 6.60 16.80
N PHE A 57 10.52 6.94 15.82
CA PHE A 57 11.89 7.37 16.06
C PHE A 57 12.02 8.88 16.36
N THR A 58 13.13 9.26 16.99
CA THR A 58 13.57 10.66 17.03
C THR A 58 14.25 11.04 15.72
N THR A 59 15.18 10.22 15.24
CA THR A 59 15.88 10.38 13.96
C THR A 59 16.11 9.01 13.30
N VAL A 60 16.28 9.01 11.98
CA VAL A 60 16.64 7.80 11.21
C VAL A 60 17.87 8.12 10.36
N ASN A 61 18.89 7.25 10.42
CA ASN A 61 20.07 7.35 9.59
C ASN A 61 20.47 5.98 9.06
N ILE A 62 20.24 5.71 7.79
CA ILE A 62 20.63 4.46 7.11
C ILE A 62 21.88 4.74 6.28
N PRO A 63 23.09 4.33 6.73
CA PRO A 63 24.33 4.64 6.05
C PRO A 63 24.50 3.84 4.76
N ILE A 64 25.42 4.30 3.90
CA ILE A 64 25.81 3.60 2.68
C ILE A 64 26.23 2.16 3.00
N GLY A 65 25.79 1.21 2.16
CA GLY A 65 26.11 -0.21 2.30
C GLY A 65 25.22 -0.96 3.30
N VAL A 66 24.34 -0.25 4.02
CA VAL A 66 23.37 -0.87 4.93
C VAL A 66 22.04 -1.03 4.24
N THR A 67 21.51 -2.24 4.29
CA THR A 67 20.14 -2.57 3.86
C THR A 67 19.30 -2.89 5.09
N VAL A 68 18.17 -2.22 5.23
CA VAL A 68 17.14 -2.47 6.24
C VAL A 68 15.96 -3.13 5.56
N ARG A 69 15.55 -4.29 6.08
CA ARG A 69 14.35 -5.01 5.64
C ARG A 69 13.32 -5.02 6.77
N PHE A 70 12.14 -4.55 6.50
CA PHE A 70 11.02 -4.68 7.43
C PHE A 70 10.33 -6.03 7.26
N ILE A 71 10.16 -6.74 8.37
CA ILE A 71 9.57 -8.08 8.39
C ILE A 71 8.10 -7.97 8.74
N ARG A 72 7.27 -8.53 7.89
CA ARG A 72 5.82 -8.56 8.03
C ARG A 72 5.41 -9.18 9.37
N ASN A 73 4.58 -8.47 10.13
CA ASN A 73 3.94 -8.96 11.36
C ASN A 73 2.74 -9.88 11.05
N ALA A 74 2.14 -10.46 12.08
CA ALA A 74 0.98 -11.36 11.92
C ALA A 74 -0.25 -10.67 11.32
N ALA A 75 -0.45 -9.38 11.65
CA ALA A 75 -1.55 -8.57 11.14
C ALA A 75 -1.30 -8.05 9.71
N ASN A 76 -0.13 -8.32 9.13
CA ASN A 76 0.27 -7.81 7.82
C ASN A 76 0.05 -6.31 7.64
N THR A 77 0.38 -5.53 8.67
CA THR A 77 0.25 -4.08 8.60
C THR A 77 1.27 -3.47 7.65
N PRO A 78 0.97 -2.31 7.03
CA PRO A 78 1.97 -1.49 6.38
C PRO A 78 3.05 -1.01 7.36
N VAL A 79 4.18 -0.56 6.82
CA VAL A 79 5.24 0.08 7.60
C VAL A 79 4.94 1.56 7.73
N TYR A 80 4.90 2.06 8.96
CA TYR A 80 4.87 3.50 9.27
C TYR A 80 6.19 3.88 9.96
N LEU A 81 7.15 4.39 9.19
CA LEU A 81 8.46 4.85 9.66
C LEU A 81 8.38 6.34 9.95
N LEU A 82 8.23 6.70 11.22
CA LEU A 82 7.97 8.06 11.66
C LEU A 82 9.16 8.61 12.43
N ALA A 83 9.52 9.88 12.20
CA ALA A 83 10.56 10.56 12.99
C ALA A 83 10.14 11.98 13.37
N THR A 84 10.45 12.39 14.61
CA THR A 84 10.28 13.78 15.05
C THR A 84 11.36 14.70 14.45
N GLY A 85 12.55 14.17 14.15
CA GLY A 85 13.67 14.82 13.50
C GLY A 85 13.89 14.35 12.07
N THR A 86 15.12 14.45 11.57
CA THR A 86 15.48 14.12 10.18
C THR A 86 15.54 12.62 9.92
N ILE A 87 15.26 12.26 8.67
CA ILE A 87 15.44 10.92 8.11
C ILE A 87 16.45 11.01 6.97
N ASN A 88 17.59 10.32 7.11
CA ASN A 88 18.65 10.23 6.11
C ASN A 88 18.77 8.78 5.62
N ILE A 89 18.61 8.55 4.32
CA ILE A 89 18.69 7.24 3.68
C ILE A 89 19.80 7.30 2.61
N ALA A 90 20.99 6.86 2.98
CA ALA A 90 22.10 6.69 2.02
C ALA A 90 22.28 5.22 1.61
N GLY A 91 21.77 4.29 2.40
CA GLY A 91 21.68 2.86 2.13
C GLY A 91 20.36 2.47 1.47
N SER A 92 19.78 1.35 1.91
CA SER A 92 18.54 0.83 1.33
C SER A 92 17.50 0.47 2.38
N ILE A 93 16.24 0.80 2.09
CA ILE A 93 15.06 0.32 2.83
C ILE A 93 14.25 -0.58 1.91
N ARG A 94 13.85 -1.77 2.40
CA ARG A 94 13.11 -2.75 1.61
C ARG A 94 11.86 -3.26 2.30
N VAL A 95 10.75 -3.20 1.56
CA VAL A 95 9.47 -3.85 1.87
C VAL A 95 9.03 -4.71 0.68
N ASP A 96 9.97 -5.36 0.03
CA ASP A 96 9.77 -6.16 -1.18
C ASP A 96 9.03 -7.46 -0.89
N GLY A 97 8.33 -7.98 -1.89
CA GLY A 97 7.77 -9.32 -1.89
C GLY A 97 8.83 -10.42 -2.04
N GLU A 98 8.40 -11.68 -1.86
CA GLU A 98 9.23 -12.87 -1.98
C GLU A 98 8.80 -13.74 -3.16
N LEU A 99 9.74 -14.53 -3.68
CA LEU A 99 9.48 -15.49 -4.75
C LEU A 99 8.57 -16.62 -4.26
N GLY A 100 7.68 -17.08 -5.12
CA GLY A 100 6.98 -18.34 -4.91
C GLY A 100 7.95 -19.53 -4.96
N THR A 101 7.57 -20.62 -4.31
CA THR A 101 8.32 -21.88 -4.28
C THR A 101 7.55 -23.01 -4.95
N ALA A 102 8.13 -24.21 -4.99
CA ALA A 102 7.42 -25.38 -5.50
C ALA A 102 6.23 -25.83 -4.62
N THR A 103 6.12 -25.31 -3.40
CA THR A 103 5.09 -25.71 -2.43
C THR A 103 4.22 -24.55 -1.93
N THR A 104 4.66 -23.31 -2.09
CA THR A 104 3.95 -22.13 -1.57
C THR A 104 3.97 -20.97 -2.56
N GLY A 105 2.96 -20.11 -2.51
CA GLY A 105 3.04 -18.77 -3.09
C GLY A 105 4.10 -17.93 -2.40
N GLY A 106 4.67 -16.95 -3.08
CA GLY A 106 5.59 -15.98 -2.52
C GLY A 106 4.87 -15.08 -1.52
N ARG A 107 5.52 -14.75 -0.40
CA ARG A 107 4.94 -13.83 0.59
C ARG A 107 4.99 -12.40 0.07
N GLY A 108 3.91 -11.65 0.27
CA GLY A 108 3.93 -10.21 0.06
C GLY A 108 4.79 -9.50 1.09
N GLY A 109 5.36 -8.36 0.74
CA GLY A 109 5.98 -7.47 1.71
C GLY A 109 4.95 -6.94 2.74
N PRO A 110 5.36 -6.27 3.82
CA PRO A 110 4.46 -5.73 4.82
C PRO A 110 3.34 -4.88 4.21
N GLY A 111 2.07 -5.20 4.50
CA GLY A 111 0.90 -4.57 3.89
C GLY A 111 0.59 -5.01 2.47
N GLY A 112 1.38 -5.90 1.87
CA GLY A 112 1.17 -6.49 0.54
C GLY A 112 0.57 -7.89 0.61
N PHE A 113 0.21 -8.44 -0.55
CA PHE A 113 -0.51 -9.72 -0.66
C PHE A 113 0.35 -10.82 -1.26
N ASP A 114 0.07 -12.06 -0.82
CA ASP A 114 0.83 -13.23 -1.22
C ASP A 114 0.47 -13.69 -2.65
N GLY A 115 1.41 -14.35 -3.30
CA GLY A 115 1.20 -15.05 -4.57
C GLY A 115 0.35 -16.31 -4.39
N GLY A 116 -0.23 -16.76 -5.50
CA GLY A 116 -1.06 -17.96 -5.57
C GLY A 116 -0.25 -19.25 -5.31
N MET A 117 -0.91 -20.25 -4.75
CA MET A 117 -0.31 -21.55 -4.50
C MET A 117 0.07 -22.25 -5.81
N PRO A 118 1.15 -23.03 -5.86
CA PRO A 118 1.48 -23.84 -7.01
C PRO A 118 0.46 -24.98 -7.21
N GLY A 119 0.26 -25.39 -8.45
CA GLY A 119 -0.41 -26.66 -8.73
C GLY A 119 0.53 -27.80 -8.39
N ILE A 120 0.14 -28.63 -7.45
CA ILE A 120 0.81 -29.88 -7.08
C ILE A 120 -0.09 -31.06 -7.40
N ALA A 121 0.43 -32.29 -7.33
CA ALA A 121 -0.35 -33.48 -7.66
C ALA A 121 -1.72 -33.51 -6.96
N GLY A 122 -2.80 -33.50 -7.75
CA GLY A 122 -4.18 -33.49 -7.25
C GLY A 122 -4.77 -32.10 -6.94
N SER A 123 -4.02 -31.01 -7.12
CA SER A 123 -4.51 -29.66 -6.85
C SER A 123 -4.23 -28.70 -8.02
N LEU A 124 -5.20 -27.84 -8.33
CA LEU A 124 -5.03 -26.79 -9.33
C LEU A 124 -4.21 -25.62 -8.75
N PRO A 125 -3.46 -24.91 -9.61
CA PRO A 125 -2.81 -23.66 -9.19
C PRO A 125 -3.83 -22.65 -8.67
N GLY A 126 -3.46 -21.94 -7.59
CA GLY A 126 -4.29 -20.90 -6.99
C GLY A 126 -4.07 -19.53 -7.62
N ASP A 127 -5.07 -18.65 -7.52
CA ASP A 127 -4.92 -17.23 -7.78
C ASP A 127 -4.01 -16.58 -6.72
N GLY A 128 -3.36 -15.48 -7.07
CA GLY A 128 -2.74 -14.59 -6.09
C GLY A 128 -3.78 -13.97 -5.16
N LEU A 129 -3.33 -13.33 -4.10
CA LEU A 129 -4.17 -12.61 -3.15
C LEU A 129 -4.16 -11.12 -3.43
N GLY A 130 -5.16 -10.41 -2.91
CA GLY A 130 -5.31 -8.96 -3.04
C GLY A 130 -6.31 -8.55 -4.12
N PRO A 131 -6.81 -7.29 -4.07
CA PRO A 131 -7.86 -6.80 -4.97
C PRO A 131 -7.51 -6.87 -6.45
N GLY A 132 -6.23 -6.74 -6.78
CA GLY A 132 -5.70 -6.85 -8.14
C GLY A 132 -4.92 -8.15 -8.38
N ALA A 133 -5.29 -9.26 -7.77
CA ALA A 133 -4.58 -10.52 -7.88
C ALA A 133 -4.59 -11.13 -9.28
N GLY A 134 -3.46 -11.72 -9.66
CA GLY A 134 -3.33 -12.49 -10.90
C GLY A 134 -3.96 -13.88 -10.78
N ARG A 135 -4.50 -14.42 -11.86
CA ARG A 135 -5.11 -15.76 -11.88
C ARG A 135 -4.07 -16.87 -12.00
N GLY A 136 -4.29 -17.95 -11.27
CA GLY A 136 -3.57 -19.20 -11.45
C GLY A 136 -3.90 -19.89 -12.78
N ALA A 137 -2.94 -20.64 -13.33
CA ALA A 137 -3.12 -21.35 -14.60
C ALA A 137 -2.32 -22.65 -14.67
N LEU A 138 -2.81 -23.57 -15.50
CA LEU A 138 -2.15 -24.86 -15.75
C LEU A 138 -0.89 -24.75 -16.61
N ILE A 139 -0.65 -23.61 -17.24
CA ILE A 139 0.54 -23.35 -18.06
C ILE A 139 1.12 -22.01 -17.60
N ILE A 140 2.44 -21.95 -17.39
CA ILE A 140 3.13 -20.76 -16.88
C ILE A 140 2.79 -19.48 -17.63
N THR A 141 2.75 -19.56 -18.94
CA THR A 141 2.40 -18.41 -19.79
C THR A 141 0.94 -17.97 -19.63
N ASN A 142 0.09 -18.70 -18.87
CA ASN A 142 -1.32 -18.45 -18.59
C ASN A 142 -1.57 -17.85 -17.20
N ALA A 143 -0.61 -17.97 -16.30
CA ALA A 143 -0.71 -17.36 -15.00
C ALA A 143 -0.75 -15.83 -15.15
N GLY A 144 -1.61 -15.19 -14.35
CA GLY A 144 -1.80 -13.75 -14.37
C GLY A 144 -0.84 -13.04 -13.42
N ARG A 145 -0.51 -11.80 -13.75
CA ARG A 145 0.26 -10.91 -12.88
C ARG A 145 -0.63 -10.25 -11.84
N GLY A 146 -0.09 -10.01 -10.65
CA GLY A 146 -0.68 -9.06 -9.73
C GLY A 146 -0.63 -7.65 -10.31
N VAL A 147 -1.64 -6.84 -10.03
CA VAL A 147 -1.74 -5.44 -10.50
C VAL A 147 -2.07 -4.54 -9.31
N TYR A 148 -1.56 -3.30 -9.33
CA TYR A 148 -1.90 -2.29 -8.34
C TYR A 148 -2.04 -0.91 -8.97
N GLY A 149 -0.95 -0.25 -9.34
CA GLY A 149 -0.95 1.11 -9.89
C GLY A 149 -1.13 1.15 -11.41
N VAL A 150 -0.52 0.23 -12.12
CA VAL A 150 -0.51 0.12 -13.58
C VAL A 150 -0.70 -1.33 -14.01
N ASN A 151 -1.47 -1.54 -15.06
CA ASN A 151 -1.50 -2.79 -15.81
C ASN A 151 -0.97 -2.55 -17.22
N ILE A 152 0.28 -2.90 -17.46
CA ILE A 152 0.95 -2.67 -18.75
C ILE A 152 0.29 -3.44 -19.90
N ARG A 153 -0.33 -4.59 -19.62
CA ARG A 153 -0.96 -5.39 -20.69
C ARG A 153 -2.16 -4.72 -21.31
N THR A 154 -2.79 -3.75 -20.65
CA THR A 154 -3.88 -2.97 -21.26
C THR A 154 -3.38 -2.06 -22.39
N ASN A 155 -2.10 -1.71 -22.39
CA ASN A 155 -1.47 -0.81 -23.36
C ASN A 155 -0.78 -1.56 -24.51
N ILE A 156 -0.70 -2.90 -24.47
CA ILE A 156 -0.13 -3.72 -25.54
C ILE A 156 -1.21 -3.99 -26.58
N ALA A 157 -0.82 -3.98 -27.87
CA ALA A 157 -1.72 -4.30 -28.96
C ALA A 157 -2.43 -5.66 -28.73
N ALA A 158 -3.71 -5.73 -29.06
CA ALA A 158 -4.55 -6.90 -28.78
C ALA A 158 -3.98 -8.22 -29.34
N SER A 159 -3.19 -8.15 -30.43
CA SER A 159 -2.51 -9.31 -31.06
C SER A 159 -1.39 -9.90 -30.19
N LEU A 160 -0.84 -9.13 -29.24
CA LEU A 160 0.20 -9.55 -28.31
C LEU A 160 -0.36 -9.91 -26.93
N ARG A 161 -1.66 -9.68 -26.70
CA ARG A 161 -2.35 -10.09 -25.47
C ARG A 161 -2.59 -11.59 -25.53
N ILE A 162 -1.61 -12.34 -25.04
CA ILE A 162 -1.72 -13.80 -25.01
C ILE A 162 -2.90 -14.25 -24.14
N ARG A 163 -3.42 -13.39 -23.22
CA ARG A 163 -4.62 -13.67 -22.38
C ARG A 163 -5.25 -12.42 -21.76
N PRO A 164 -6.28 -11.89 -22.39
CA PRO A 164 -7.17 -10.95 -21.71
C PRO A 164 -7.84 -11.66 -20.52
N GLY A 165 -7.74 -11.10 -19.34
CA GLY A 165 -8.47 -11.54 -18.14
C GLY A 165 -7.71 -12.43 -17.15
N SER A 166 -6.43 -12.74 -17.37
CA SER A 166 -5.60 -13.45 -16.39
C SER A 166 -4.92 -12.51 -15.39
N ASP A 167 -4.61 -11.28 -15.79
CA ASP A 167 -4.04 -10.27 -14.90
C ASP A 167 -5.11 -9.65 -14.01
N GLY A 168 -4.70 -9.15 -12.85
CA GLY A 168 -5.58 -8.44 -11.93
C GLY A 168 -6.01 -7.07 -12.45
N SER A 169 -6.78 -6.35 -11.63
CA SER A 169 -7.30 -5.01 -11.92
C SER A 169 -6.57 -3.94 -11.12
N ILE A 170 -6.53 -2.71 -11.65
CA ILE A 170 -6.03 -1.54 -10.93
C ILE A 170 -6.96 -1.23 -9.77
N TYR A 171 -6.40 -0.89 -8.60
CA TYR A 171 -7.13 -0.53 -7.39
C TYR A 171 -6.38 0.51 -6.55
N GLY A 172 -6.98 0.90 -5.43
CA GLY A 172 -6.40 1.81 -4.46
C GLY A 172 -6.42 3.28 -4.88
N SER A 173 -6.22 4.16 -3.91
CA SER A 173 -6.26 5.61 -4.08
C SER A 173 -4.88 6.19 -4.41
N GLN A 174 -4.84 7.26 -5.21
CA GLN A 174 -3.63 8.06 -5.42
C GLN A 174 -3.17 8.80 -4.14
N LEU A 175 -4.06 8.96 -3.16
CA LEU A 175 -3.71 9.51 -1.85
C LEU A 175 -2.88 8.54 -1.02
N LEU A 176 -2.83 7.25 -1.39
CA LEU A 176 -2.27 6.16 -0.58
C LEU A 176 -2.87 6.16 0.83
N MET A 177 -4.18 6.33 0.87
CA MET A 177 -5.00 6.22 2.07
C MET A 177 -6.30 5.47 1.72
N PRO A 178 -6.53 4.33 2.34
CA PRO A 178 -5.58 3.62 3.23
C PRO A 178 -4.28 3.25 2.51
N LEU A 179 -3.20 3.13 3.29
CA LEU A 179 -1.92 2.65 2.78
C LEU A 179 -1.98 1.13 2.62
N VAL A 180 -1.96 0.64 1.39
CA VAL A 180 -1.98 -0.80 1.06
C VAL A 180 -0.90 -1.12 0.05
N GLY A 181 -0.39 -2.35 0.10
CA GLY A 181 0.60 -2.84 -0.85
C GLY A 181 -0.01 -3.38 -2.13
N GLY A 182 0.81 -3.98 -2.94
CA GLY A 182 0.45 -4.59 -4.20
C GLY A 182 -0.26 -5.93 -4.04
N SER A 183 -0.69 -6.54 -5.14
CA SER A 183 -1.35 -7.84 -5.21
C SER A 183 -0.44 -8.92 -5.77
N GLY A 184 -0.64 -10.14 -5.32
CA GLY A 184 0.14 -11.31 -5.71
C GLY A 184 -0.16 -11.80 -7.12
N GLY A 185 0.82 -12.45 -7.76
CA GLY A 185 0.66 -13.14 -9.02
C GLY A 185 0.06 -14.53 -8.86
N GLY A 186 -0.54 -15.06 -9.92
CA GLY A 186 -1.12 -16.42 -9.92
C GLY A 186 -0.07 -17.52 -9.93
N GLY A 187 -0.38 -18.66 -9.33
CA GLY A 187 0.46 -19.87 -9.36
C GLY A 187 0.34 -20.63 -10.68
N PHE A 188 1.27 -21.57 -10.91
CA PHE A 188 1.20 -22.56 -11.99
C PHE A 188 1.77 -23.91 -11.52
N PRO A 189 1.67 -24.99 -12.30
CA PRO A 189 2.18 -26.29 -11.86
C PRO A 189 3.68 -26.24 -11.52
N GLY A 190 4.00 -26.62 -10.29
CA GLY A 190 5.37 -26.72 -9.80
C GLY A 190 6.00 -25.41 -9.32
N LEU A 191 5.30 -24.27 -9.39
CA LEU A 191 5.79 -23.01 -8.81
C LEU A 191 4.64 -22.08 -8.39
N GLY A 192 4.74 -21.51 -7.19
CA GLY A 192 3.81 -20.50 -6.72
C GLY A 192 4.01 -19.15 -7.40
N GLY A 193 2.96 -18.35 -7.43
CA GLY A 193 3.02 -16.96 -7.88
C GLY A 193 3.93 -16.11 -6.99
N GLY A 194 4.47 -15.02 -7.53
CA GLY A 194 5.27 -14.07 -6.76
C GLY A 194 4.43 -13.24 -5.80
N GLY A 195 4.96 -12.96 -4.62
CA GLY A 195 4.38 -12.00 -3.69
C GLY A 195 4.53 -10.57 -4.17
N SER A 196 3.65 -9.71 -3.76
CA SER A 196 3.69 -8.29 -4.11
C SER A 196 4.65 -7.49 -3.25
N GLY A 197 5.02 -6.29 -3.71
CA GLY A 197 5.64 -5.29 -2.86
C GLY A 197 4.70 -4.86 -1.74
N GLY A 198 5.28 -4.54 -0.59
CA GLY A 198 4.57 -4.05 0.58
C GLY A 198 4.17 -2.59 0.46
N ALA A 199 3.81 -2.00 1.60
CA ALA A 199 3.47 -0.59 1.70
C ALA A 199 4.27 0.08 2.81
N ILE A 200 4.87 1.23 2.50
CA ILE A 200 5.64 2.01 3.47
C ILE A 200 5.27 3.49 3.39
N LEU A 201 5.00 4.07 4.57
CA LEU A 201 4.96 5.51 4.77
C LEU A 201 6.18 5.91 5.58
N ILE A 202 6.94 6.89 5.06
CA ILE A 202 8.09 7.50 5.74
C ILE A 202 7.73 8.95 6.00
N ALA A 203 7.66 9.36 7.27
CA ALA A 203 7.30 10.72 7.64
C ALA A 203 8.31 11.34 8.61
N SER A 204 8.73 12.57 8.31
CA SER A 204 9.64 13.36 9.14
C SER A 204 9.04 14.72 9.42
N SER A 205 9.07 15.16 10.69
CA SER A 205 8.64 16.53 11.02
C SER A 205 9.60 17.61 10.51
N VAL A 206 10.79 17.24 10.05
CA VAL A 206 11.84 18.16 9.59
C VAL A 206 12.18 17.96 8.11
N ALA A 207 12.84 16.83 7.78
CA ALA A 207 13.27 16.56 6.40
C ALA A 207 13.54 15.07 6.17
N ILE A 208 13.33 14.64 4.92
CA ILE A 208 13.74 13.34 4.39
C ILE A 208 14.80 13.60 3.32
N THR A 209 16.02 13.06 3.51
CA THR A 209 17.07 13.03 2.49
C THR A 209 17.29 11.61 2.02
N ASN A 210 17.00 11.32 0.75
CA ASN A 210 17.22 10.00 0.16
C ASN A 210 18.30 10.08 -0.92
N ALA A 211 19.47 9.54 -0.64
CA ALA A 211 20.56 9.33 -1.62
C ALA A 211 20.73 7.84 -1.99
N GLY A 212 19.98 6.96 -1.34
CA GLY A 212 19.98 5.52 -1.54
C GLY A 212 18.72 5.01 -2.24
N THR A 213 18.18 3.89 -1.77
CA THR A 213 17.01 3.26 -2.39
C THR A 213 15.95 2.94 -1.35
N VAL A 214 14.69 3.30 -1.64
CA VAL A 214 13.52 2.77 -0.94
C VAL A 214 12.78 1.87 -1.92
N SER A 215 12.60 0.59 -1.56
CA SER A 215 12.02 -0.42 -2.45
C SER A 215 10.80 -1.08 -1.83
N ALA A 216 9.74 -1.15 -2.64
CA ALA A 216 8.52 -1.91 -2.42
C ALA A 216 8.21 -2.74 -3.68
N SER A 217 9.21 -3.48 -4.17
CA SER A 217 9.12 -4.23 -5.42
C SER A 217 8.36 -5.54 -5.24
N GLY A 218 7.59 -5.93 -6.25
CA GLY A 218 7.02 -7.27 -6.34
C GLY A 218 8.08 -8.32 -6.63
N ALA A 219 7.75 -9.57 -6.39
CA ALA A 219 8.61 -10.72 -6.69
C ALA A 219 8.03 -11.58 -7.82
N GLY A 220 8.80 -12.57 -8.26
CA GLY A 220 8.45 -13.47 -9.35
C GLY A 220 9.10 -13.06 -10.65
N SER A 221 8.92 -13.91 -11.66
CA SER A 221 9.41 -13.68 -13.01
C SER A 221 8.31 -13.94 -14.02
N ARG A 222 8.36 -13.29 -15.18
CA ARG A 222 7.39 -13.45 -16.25
C ARG A 222 5.94 -13.18 -15.81
N ASP A 223 5.03 -14.12 -16.10
CA ASP A 223 3.58 -13.91 -16.03
C ASP A 223 2.97 -14.13 -14.63
N GLN A 224 3.71 -14.76 -13.71
CA GLN A 224 3.23 -15.03 -12.36
C GLN A 224 3.75 -14.03 -11.30
N CYS A 225 4.27 -12.87 -11.71
CA CYS A 225 4.84 -11.92 -10.78
C CYS A 225 3.79 -11.16 -9.96
N GLY A 226 4.15 -10.83 -8.72
CA GLY A 226 3.42 -9.86 -7.92
C GLY A 226 3.65 -8.43 -8.43
N SER A 227 2.71 -7.55 -8.20
CA SER A 227 2.87 -6.12 -8.51
C SER A 227 3.82 -5.43 -7.53
N GLY A 228 4.33 -4.26 -7.92
CA GLY A 228 4.92 -3.34 -6.98
C GLY A 228 3.93 -2.87 -5.91
N GLY A 229 4.43 -2.34 -4.81
CA GLY A 229 3.67 -1.89 -3.67
C GLY A 229 3.47 -0.37 -3.60
N ALA A 230 3.48 0.19 -2.40
CA ALA A 230 3.25 1.61 -2.16
C ALA A 230 4.40 2.25 -1.38
N ILE A 231 4.86 3.40 -1.85
CA ILE A 231 5.81 4.25 -1.13
C ILE A 231 5.18 5.64 -0.97
N ARG A 232 5.02 6.09 0.27
CA ARG A 232 4.58 7.44 0.58
C ARG A 232 5.63 8.15 1.44
N LEU A 233 6.11 9.30 0.98
CA LEU A 233 7.01 10.17 1.73
C LEU A 233 6.25 11.43 2.15
N VAL A 234 6.39 11.87 3.42
CA VAL A 234 5.74 13.08 3.93
C VAL A 234 6.73 13.86 4.78
N ALA A 235 7.16 15.02 4.34
CA ALA A 235 8.03 15.91 5.11
C ALA A 235 7.98 17.34 4.55
N PRO A 236 8.25 18.37 5.36
CA PRO A 236 8.39 19.73 4.84
C PRO A 236 9.41 19.85 3.72
N LEU A 237 10.54 19.14 3.83
CA LEU A 237 11.58 19.04 2.82
C LEU A 237 11.84 17.57 2.46
N ILE A 238 11.78 17.24 1.17
CA ILE A 238 12.25 15.96 0.61
C ILE A 238 13.35 16.26 -0.40
N ALA A 239 14.54 15.75 -0.16
CA ALA A 239 15.73 16.03 -0.94
C ALA A 239 16.50 14.75 -1.31
N GLY A 240 17.50 14.90 -2.18
CA GLY A 240 18.42 13.84 -2.58
C GLY A 240 18.16 13.33 -4.01
N THR A 241 19.06 12.44 -4.45
CA THR A 241 19.10 11.87 -5.82
C THR A 241 18.88 10.35 -5.83
N GLY A 242 18.40 9.80 -4.70
CA GLY A 242 18.12 8.38 -4.56
C GLY A 242 16.92 7.90 -5.38
N SER A 243 16.61 6.61 -5.26
CA SER A 243 15.55 5.96 -6.02
C SER A 243 14.41 5.51 -5.11
N LEU A 244 13.18 5.62 -5.62
CA LEU A 244 11.98 4.98 -5.09
C LEU A 244 11.55 3.91 -6.08
N ASP A 245 11.56 2.64 -5.66
CA ASP A 245 11.30 1.51 -6.55
C ASP A 245 10.00 0.79 -6.14
N VAL A 246 9.03 0.81 -7.04
CA VAL A 246 7.76 0.10 -6.93
C VAL A 246 7.53 -0.80 -8.15
N SER A 247 8.59 -1.38 -8.69
CA SER A 247 8.52 -2.28 -9.84
C SER A 247 7.74 -3.55 -9.51
N GLY A 248 7.07 -4.11 -10.50
CA GLY A 248 6.58 -5.49 -10.43
C GLY A 248 7.72 -6.51 -10.45
N GLY A 249 7.43 -7.76 -10.12
CA GLY A 249 8.43 -8.83 -10.11
C GLY A 249 9.13 -9.00 -11.47
N GLY A 250 10.42 -9.31 -11.42
CA GLY A 250 11.25 -9.48 -12.61
C GLY A 250 11.52 -8.19 -13.40
N GLY A 251 11.31 -7.02 -12.80
CA GLY A 251 11.49 -5.73 -13.47
C GLY A 251 10.37 -5.37 -14.45
N PHE A 252 9.24 -6.07 -14.38
CA PHE A 252 8.08 -5.77 -15.21
C PHE A 252 7.34 -4.51 -14.71
N GLU A 253 6.68 -3.83 -15.65
CA GLU A 253 6.01 -2.54 -15.42
C GLU A 253 4.64 -2.66 -14.73
N ASN A 254 4.35 -3.74 -14.02
CA ASN A 254 3.19 -3.82 -13.12
C ASN A 254 3.51 -3.00 -11.85
N ALA A 255 3.70 -1.71 -12.05
CA ALA A 255 4.14 -0.81 -11.02
C ALA A 255 3.12 -0.66 -9.90
N GLY A 256 3.65 -0.42 -8.72
CA GLY A 256 2.90 0.09 -7.59
C GLY A 256 2.57 1.57 -7.71
N ARG A 257 2.58 2.28 -6.59
CA ARG A 257 2.29 3.72 -6.52
C ARG A 257 3.29 4.44 -5.63
N ILE A 258 3.63 5.67 -6.02
CA ILE A 258 4.49 6.56 -5.25
C ILE A 258 3.74 7.86 -4.98
N ARG A 259 3.85 8.34 -3.74
CA ARG A 259 3.36 9.66 -3.37
C ARG A 259 4.38 10.39 -2.49
N CYS A 260 4.64 11.65 -2.84
CA CYS A 260 5.50 12.55 -2.06
C CYS A 260 4.69 13.80 -1.70
N ASP A 261 4.48 14.02 -0.40
CA ASP A 261 3.84 15.22 0.15
C ASP A 261 4.93 16.09 0.80
N LEU A 262 5.20 17.28 0.23
CA LEU A 262 6.30 18.16 0.61
C LEU A 262 5.95 19.63 0.36
N ILE A 263 6.61 20.54 1.08
CA ILE A 263 6.46 21.99 0.92
C ILE A 263 7.58 22.53 0.05
N GLU A 264 8.82 22.16 0.35
CA GLU A 264 10.03 22.63 -0.33
C GLU A 264 10.43 21.70 -1.47
N ARG A 265 10.38 22.18 -2.74
CA ARG A 265 10.64 21.37 -3.94
C ARG A 265 11.99 21.60 -4.58
N GLN A 266 12.74 22.64 -4.21
CA GLN A 266 13.97 23.02 -4.91
C GLN A 266 15.07 21.95 -4.87
N GLN A 267 15.05 21.10 -3.84
CA GLN A 267 16.03 20.02 -3.65
C GLN A 267 15.49 18.63 -4.01
N PHE A 268 14.28 18.56 -4.60
CA PHE A 268 13.65 17.30 -4.99
C PHE A 268 14.28 16.77 -6.29
N GLY A 269 15.12 15.76 -6.18
CA GLY A 269 15.85 15.14 -7.30
C GLY A 269 15.72 13.62 -7.36
N LEU A 270 14.70 13.05 -6.70
CA LEU A 270 14.49 11.60 -6.63
C LEU A 270 14.17 10.99 -8.00
N THR A 271 14.63 9.77 -8.21
CA THR A 271 14.29 8.94 -9.37
C THR A 271 13.25 7.89 -9.01
N PHE A 272 12.50 7.41 -10.00
CA PHE A 272 11.39 6.48 -9.81
C PHE A 272 11.56 5.25 -10.69
N ALA A 273 11.36 4.07 -10.12
CA ALA A 273 11.39 2.81 -10.83
C ALA A 273 10.07 2.04 -10.61
N PRO A 274 9.46 1.51 -11.70
CA PRO A 274 9.82 1.79 -13.10
C PRO A 274 9.43 3.23 -13.48
N ALA A 275 9.95 3.75 -14.58
CA ALA A 275 9.64 5.11 -15.05
C ALA A 275 8.13 5.32 -15.34
N SER A 276 7.39 4.23 -15.56
CA SER A 276 5.93 4.22 -15.75
C SER A 276 5.13 4.24 -14.45
N ALA A 277 5.79 4.20 -13.27
CA ALA A 277 5.09 4.21 -12.00
C ALA A 277 4.23 5.47 -11.83
N PRO A 278 2.96 5.35 -11.39
CA PRO A 278 2.17 6.52 -11.03
C PRO A 278 2.79 7.25 -9.84
N VAL A 279 3.26 8.47 -10.09
CA VAL A 279 3.87 9.33 -9.08
C VAL A 279 2.99 10.55 -8.87
N THR A 280 2.67 10.85 -7.62
CA THR A 280 1.97 12.07 -7.22
C THR A 280 2.85 12.86 -6.27
N ALA A 281 3.08 14.14 -6.55
CA ALA A 281 3.73 15.08 -5.64
C ALA A 281 2.78 16.23 -5.32
N SER A 282 2.61 16.56 -4.05
CA SER A 282 1.63 17.54 -3.57
C SER A 282 2.20 18.40 -2.46
N GLU A 283 1.86 19.70 -2.50
CA GLU A 283 2.12 20.64 -1.41
C GLU A 283 0.90 20.78 -0.48
N ALA A 284 -0.25 20.29 -0.90
CA ALA A 284 -1.52 20.55 -0.23
C ALA A 284 -1.91 19.50 0.81
N PHE A 285 -1.24 18.35 0.85
CA PHE A 285 -1.70 17.22 1.66
C PHE A 285 -0.66 16.70 2.64
N MET A 286 -0.26 17.57 3.56
CA MET A 286 0.70 17.26 4.62
C MET A 286 0.00 16.60 5.83
N VAL A 287 -0.54 15.40 5.62
CA VAL A 287 -1.21 14.63 6.68
C VAL A 287 -0.69 13.22 6.71
N THR A 288 -0.10 12.80 7.83
CA THR A 288 0.35 11.42 8.05
C THR A 288 -0.83 10.53 8.40
N PHE A 289 -1.58 10.91 9.42
CA PHE A 289 -2.79 10.22 9.88
C PHE A 289 -3.92 11.23 9.97
N PRO A 290 -4.90 11.19 9.06
CA PRO A 290 -6.08 12.02 9.21
C PRO A 290 -6.88 11.61 10.44
N PRO A 291 -7.54 12.53 11.14
CA PRO A 291 -8.53 12.19 12.15
C PRO A 291 -9.69 11.45 11.46
N ASN A 292 -10.27 10.46 12.12
CA ASN A 292 -11.39 9.67 11.61
C ASN A 292 -11.09 9.03 10.25
N ILE A 293 -10.17 8.09 10.22
CA ILE A 293 -9.87 7.32 9.00
C ILE A 293 -11.04 6.36 8.76
N PRO A 294 -11.78 6.50 7.64
CA PRO A 294 -12.78 5.53 7.28
C PRO A 294 -12.18 4.13 7.24
N SER A 295 -12.87 3.16 7.79
CA SER A 295 -12.39 1.78 7.83
C SER A 295 -13.44 0.78 7.33
N LEU A 296 -12.98 -0.21 6.58
CA LEU A 296 -13.76 -1.39 6.20
C LEU A 296 -13.10 -2.61 6.82
N ARG A 297 -13.88 -3.41 7.56
CA ARG A 297 -13.40 -4.57 8.30
C ARG A 297 -14.24 -5.80 8.03
N LEU A 298 -13.60 -6.98 8.02
CA LEU A 298 -14.24 -8.27 8.18
C LEU A 298 -14.48 -8.49 9.69
N ILE A 299 -15.73 -8.71 10.08
CA ILE A 299 -16.10 -8.98 11.48
C ILE A 299 -16.16 -10.49 11.75
N SER A 300 -16.74 -11.23 10.81
CA SER A 300 -16.74 -12.69 10.86
C SER A 300 -16.82 -13.30 9.47
N VAL A 301 -16.28 -14.51 9.32
CA VAL A 301 -16.33 -15.31 8.09
C VAL A 301 -16.82 -16.69 8.45
N ALA A 302 -17.91 -17.13 7.86
CA ALA A 302 -18.55 -18.43 8.11
C ALA A 302 -18.78 -18.69 9.62
N GLY A 303 -19.19 -17.67 10.36
CA GLY A 303 -19.41 -17.72 11.80
C GLY A 303 -18.14 -17.67 12.66
N VAL A 304 -16.94 -17.65 12.07
CA VAL A 304 -15.68 -17.50 12.79
C VAL A 304 -15.37 -16.01 12.95
N PRO A 305 -15.23 -15.50 14.18
CA PRO A 305 -14.85 -14.11 14.41
C PRO A 305 -13.47 -13.80 13.81
N VAL A 306 -13.34 -12.66 13.14
CA VAL A 306 -12.07 -12.16 12.63
C VAL A 306 -11.44 -11.27 13.71
N PRO A 307 -10.19 -11.54 14.15
CA PRO A 307 -9.52 -10.71 15.13
C PRO A 307 -9.41 -9.23 14.67
N PRO A 308 -9.52 -8.26 15.59
CA PRO A 308 -9.46 -6.83 15.25
C PRO A 308 -8.15 -6.41 14.56
N ASP A 309 -7.08 -7.10 14.85
CA ASP A 309 -5.74 -6.93 14.28
C ASP A 309 -5.45 -7.84 13.09
N ALA A 310 -6.47 -8.56 12.59
CA ALA A 310 -6.31 -9.41 11.42
C ALA A 310 -5.92 -8.56 10.20
N PRO A 311 -5.16 -9.15 9.27
CA PRO A 311 -4.80 -8.49 8.01
C PRO A 311 -6.04 -8.14 7.19
N ALA A 312 -5.83 -7.46 6.06
CA ALA A 312 -6.89 -7.06 5.12
C ALA A 312 -7.76 -8.22 4.59
N GLY A 313 -7.52 -9.45 5.03
CA GLY A 313 -8.31 -10.64 4.73
C GLY A 313 -8.15 -11.72 5.79
N PHE A 314 -8.98 -12.75 5.70
CA PHE A 314 -9.03 -13.85 6.67
C PHE A 314 -9.18 -15.20 5.97
N THR A 315 -8.39 -16.20 6.40
CA THR A 315 -8.46 -17.56 5.84
C THR A 315 -9.31 -18.46 6.72
N VAL A 316 -10.28 -19.14 6.12
CA VAL A 316 -11.10 -20.17 6.77
C VAL A 316 -11.08 -21.44 5.96
N THR A 317 -11.14 -22.60 6.67
CA THR A 317 -11.34 -23.92 6.06
C THR A 317 -12.59 -24.53 6.65
N LEU A 318 -13.56 -24.83 5.82
CA LEU A 318 -14.83 -25.45 6.26
C LEU A 318 -14.74 -26.96 6.18
N PRO A 319 -15.37 -27.69 7.14
CA PRO A 319 -15.47 -29.14 7.06
C PRO A 319 -16.35 -29.58 5.89
N PHE A 320 -16.20 -30.85 5.48
CA PHE A 320 -16.90 -31.40 4.31
C PHE A 320 -18.44 -31.28 4.34
N ASN A 321 -19.01 -31.34 5.54
CA ASN A 321 -20.46 -31.27 5.76
C ASN A 321 -20.99 -29.87 6.06
N ALA A 322 -20.14 -28.83 5.93
CA ALA A 322 -20.60 -27.45 6.12
C ALA A 322 -21.61 -27.05 5.03
N PRO A 323 -22.60 -26.22 5.34
CA PRO A 323 -23.45 -25.62 4.33
C PRO A 323 -22.63 -24.87 3.26
N ALA A 324 -23.01 -25.02 2.01
CA ALA A 324 -22.28 -24.40 0.90
C ALA A 324 -22.31 -22.86 0.94
N LEU A 325 -23.42 -22.27 1.41
CA LEU A 325 -23.54 -20.81 1.59
C LEU A 325 -23.20 -20.46 3.04
N GLN A 326 -22.27 -19.53 3.21
CA GLN A 326 -21.79 -19.08 4.50
C GLN A 326 -21.87 -17.55 4.62
N PRO A 327 -22.20 -17.03 5.83
CA PRO A 327 -22.25 -15.60 6.06
C PRO A 327 -20.84 -14.99 6.19
N ILE A 328 -20.66 -13.83 5.59
CA ILE A 328 -19.51 -12.94 5.77
C ILE A 328 -20.05 -11.63 6.28
N VAL A 329 -19.65 -11.21 7.48
CA VAL A 329 -20.08 -9.95 8.08
C VAL A 329 -18.99 -8.91 7.87
N LEU A 330 -19.38 -7.79 7.25
CA LEU A 330 -18.54 -6.61 7.01
C LEU A 330 -19.02 -5.44 7.87
N GLU A 331 -18.10 -4.60 8.28
CA GLU A 331 -18.38 -3.34 8.96
C GLU A 331 -17.64 -2.19 8.25
N ALA A 332 -18.39 -1.15 7.92
CA ALA A 332 -17.86 0.13 7.48
C ALA A 332 -18.02 1.17 8.58
N SER A 333 -16.98 1.96 8.85
CA SER A 333 -17.01 3.01 9.87
C SER A 333 -16.50 4.33 9.31
N ASP A 334 -17.17 5.42 9.69
CA ASP A 334 -16.75 6.82 9.46
C ASP A 334 -16.60 7.24 7.99
N PHE A 335 -17.30 6.59 7.06
CA PHE A 335 -17.31 7.01 5.65
C PHE A 335 -18.23 8.22 5.39
N GLY A 336 -19.36 8.34 6.10
CA GLY A 336 -20.35 9.39 5.88
C GLY A 336 -21.09 9.30 4.54
N VAL A 337 -21.04 8.16 3.86
CA VAL A 337 -21.63 7.90 2.53
C VAL A 337 -22.09 6.45 2.42
N GLU A 338 -22.81 6.13 1.34
CA GLU A 338 -22.96 4.74 0.92
C GLU A 338 -21.61 4.21 0.41
N VAL A 339 -21.19 3.06 0.94
CA VAL A 339 -19.87 2.46 0.68
C VAL A 339 -20.03 1.27 -0.26
N PRO A 340 -19.74 1.42 -1.55
CA PRO A 340 -19.72 0.26 -2.45
C PRO A 340 -18.51 -0.61 -2.13
N VAL A 341 -18.75 -1.89 -1.85
CA VAL A 341 -17.73 -2.86 -1.48
C VAL A 341 -17.70 -4.03 -2.47
N SER A 342 -16.57 -4.70 -2.54
CA SER A 342 -16.41 -5.98 -3.21
C SER A 342 -15.89 -7.00 -2.22
N VAL A 343 -16.47 -8.20 -2.19
CA VAL A 343 -16.01 -9.34 -1.39
C VAL A 343 -15.49 -10.40 -2.33
N ARG A 344 -14.27 -10.87 -2.11
CA ARG A 344 -13.62 -11.93 -2.89
C ARG A 344 -13.28 -13.12 -2.01
N LEU A 345 -13.56 -14.30 -2.54
CA LEU A 345 -13.18 -15.57 -1.96
C LEU A 345 -12.10 -16.19 -2.85
N THR A 346 -10.89 -16.34 -2.33
CA THR A 346 -9.77 -16.93 -3.07
C THR A 346 -9.43 -18.30 -2.49
N PRO A 347 -9.86 -19.41 -3.15
CA PRO A 347 -9.47 -20.74 -2.73
C PRO A 347 -7.97 -20.96 -2.88
N ALA A 348 -7.36 -21.75 -1.98
CA ALA A 348 -5.95 -22.14 -2.09
C ALA A 348 -5.68 -23.01 -3.32
N SER A 349 -6.71 -23.61 -3.92
CA SER A 349 -6.64 -24.43 -5.12
C SER A 349 -7.76 -24.05 -6.10
N GLY A 350 -7.42 -23.83 -7.36
CA GLY A 350 -8.33 -23.36 -8.40
C GLY A 350 -8.48 -21.84 -8.43
N ASN A 351 -9.28 -21.36 -9.36
CA ASN A 351 -9.50 -19.92 -9.55
C ASN A 351 -10.60 -19.40 -8.63
N ALA A 352 -10.42 -18.17 -8.14
CA ALA A 352 -11.44 -17.45 -7.41
C ALA A 352 -12.68 -17.17 -8.31
N PRO A 353 -13.90 -17.26 -7.76
CA PRO A 353 -15.08 -16.73 -8.42
C PRO A 353 -14.98 -15.21 -8.59
N PRO A 354 -15.82 -14.59 -9.45
CA PRO A 354 -15.91 -13.15 -9.51
C PRO A 354 -16.22 -12.54 -8.13
N PRO A 355 -15.67 -11.36 -7.80
CA PRO A 355 -16.00 -10.67 -6.56
C PRO A 355 -17.50 -10.39 -6.46
N ILE A 356 -18.05 -10.52 -5.27
CA ILE A 356 -19.45 -10.24 -4.96
C ILE A 356 -19.56 -8.74 -4.64
N PRO A 357 -20.30 -7.96 -5.46
CA PRO A 357 -20.50 -6.53 -5.19
C PRO A 357 -21.64 -6.33 -4.19
N GLU A 358 -21.43 -5.44 -3.22
CA GLU A 358 -22.41 -5.03 -2.24
C GLU A 358 -22.27 -3.54 -1.91
N THR A 359 -23.22 -3.00 -1.12
CA THR A 359 -23.17 -1.61 -0.65
C THR A 359 -23.55 -1.55 0.82
N ILE A 360 -22.69 -0.89 1.62
CA ILE A 360 -22.97 -0.65 3.04
C ILE A 360 -23.47 0.78 3.20
N ASN A 361 -24.65 0.97 3.78
CA ASN A 361 -25.18 2.29 4.10
C ASN A 361 -24.49 2.81 5.38
N ASN A 362 -23.49 3.68 5.21
CA ASN A 362 -22.80 4.35 6.31
C ASN A 362 -22.97 5.88 6.25
N VAL A 363 -24.07 6.37 5.68
CA VAL A 363 -24.37 7.81 5.52
C VAL A 363 -24.44 8.53 6.86
N ALA A 364 -24.97 7.87 7.90
CA ALA A 364 -25.05 8.46 9.25
C ALA A 364 -23.71 8.55 9.98
N ALA A 365 -22.60 8.13 9.36
CA ALA A 365 -21.29 7.94 9.98
C ALA A 365 -21.34 6.94 11.16
N GLY A 366 -20.24 6.80 11.91
CA GLY A 366 -20.15 5.75 12.91
C GLY A 366 -20.02 4.37 12.25
N SER A 367 -20.59 3.33 12.84
CA SER A 367 -20.42 1.95 12.38
C SER A 367 -21.72 1.40 11.75
N ALA A 368 -21.58 0.78 10.58
CA ALA A 368 -22.69 0.10 9.89
C ALA A 368 -22.21 -1.29 9.39
N GLN A 369 -23.05 -2.30 9.51
CA GLN A 369 -22.71 -3.67 9.13
C GLN A 369 -23.62 -4.20 8.02
N ILE A 370 -23.07 -5.14 7.22
CA ILE A 370 -23.82 -5.94 6.25
C ILE A 370 -23.39 -7.40 6.35
N THR A 371 -24.32 -8.31 6.03
CA THR A 371 -24.03 -9.74 5.88
C THR A 371 -24.15 -10.15 4.42
N VAL A 372 -23.06 -10.69 3.88
CA VAL A 372 -22.98 -11.22 2.51
C VAL A 372 -22.97 -12.75 2.60
N ASN A 373 -23.89 -13.44 1.94
CA ASN A 373 -23.87 -14.89 1.85
C ASN A 373 -23.11 -15.32 0.60
N ALA A 374 -22.04 -16.08 0.80
CA ALA A 374 -21.13 -16.49 -0.28
C ALA A 374 -20.94 -18.01 -0.33
N PRO A 375 -20.71 -18.58 -1.53
CA PRO A 375 -20.45 -20.02 -1.68
C PRO A 375 -19.01 -20.34 -1.27
N PHE A 376 -18.84 -21.31 -0.36
CA PHE A 376 -17.53 -21.81 0.06
C PHE A 376 -17.30 -23.25 -0.38
N PRO A 377 -16.17 -23.58 -1.01
CA PRO A 377 -15.78 -24.96 -1.23
C PRO A 377 -15.43 -25.67 0.08
N PRO A 378 -15.91 -26.90 0.32
CA PRO A 378 -15.55 -27.65 1.50
C PRO A 378 -14.09 -28.16 1.44
N ASN A 379 -13.45 -28.34 2.60
CA ASN A 379 -12.07 -28.85 2.74
C ASN A 379 -10.99 -28.10 1.98
N VAL A 380 -11.25 -26.89 1.53
CA VAL A 380 -10.26 -26.03 0.87
C VAL A 380 -10.09 -24.78 1.71
N PRO A 381 -8.85 -24.39 2.07
CA PRO A 381 -8.61 -23.07 2.65
C PRO A 381 -9.06 -21.98 1.69
N VAL A 382 -9.90 -21.06 2.16
CA VAL A 382 -10.39 -19.92 1.39
C VAL A 382 -9.96 -18.64 2.08
N PHE A 383 -9.19 -17.82 1.38
CA PHE A 383 -8.89 -16.46 1.80
C PHE A 383 -10.04 -15.54 1.39
N VAL A 384 -10.62 -14.85 2.37
CA VAL A 384 -11.70 -13.89 2.19
C VAL A 384 -11.16 -12.49 2.40
N GLU A 385 -11.39 -11.63 1.45
CA GLU A 385 -11.01 -10.21 1.50
C GLU A 385 -12.15 -9.32 1.06
N ALA A 386 -12.15 -8.07 1.51
CA ALA A 386 -13.10 -7.05 1.10
C ALA A 386 -12.40 -5.71 0.92
N TRP A 387 -12.85 -4.93 -0.07
CA TRP A 387 -12.34 -3.60 -0.33
C TRP A 387 -13.44 -2.68 -0.85
N THR A 388 -13.25 -1.37 -0.73
CA THR A 388 -14.11 -0.36 -1.32
C THR A 388 -13.82 -0.22 -2.82
N ARG A 389 -14.86 0.07 -3.62
CA ARG A 389 -14.76 0.27 -5.08
C ARG A 389 -14.67 1.75 -5.43
#